data_9d455711273aaff286a7af2bf8a88374
#
_entry.id   9d455711273aaff286a7af2bf8a88374
#
_cell.length_a   1.000
_cell.length_b   1.000
_cell.length_c   1.000
_cell.angle_alpha   90.00
_cell.angle_beta   90.00
_cell.angle_gamma   90.00
#
_symmetry.space_group_name_H-M   'P 1'
#
loop_
_entity.id
_entity.type
_entity.pdbx_description
1 polymer ?
#
loop_
_entity_poly.entity_id
_entity_poly.type
_entity_poly.pdbx_seq_one_letter_code
_entity_poly.pdbx_strand_id
1 'polypeptide(L)'
;MTRNEFAAMVDMVELSPSTPLSTVDALIADACENHFHSLGCPYCYHPYVMEKLRAAGMEGKIVLLGGGGFPDGNWPTEAKLASIAVWMKSGMWEAFHQEVAKVRRLTRGVPMKAILHTPMLTQEETRRACEILLAEGVDYVKTDTGRSPAPTTVDQVRLLREIVGDAMKIKASGGIRTVDTVLEMAEAGADRFGMSRSSAMRIYAALPER
;
A
#
# COMPACT_ATOMS: atom_id res chain seq x y z
N MET A 1 -8.37 -9.46 -16.18
CA MET A 1 -7.59 -9.78 -14.96
C MET A 1 -8.02 -11.12 -14.40
N THR A 2 -7.11 -12.05 -14.30
CA THR A 2 -7.30 -13.37 -13.66
C THR A 2 -7.04 -13.29 -12.16
N ARG A 3 -7.37 -14.37 -11.41
CA ARG A 3 -7.04 -14.49 -9.99
C ARG A 3 -5.55 -14.29 -9.70
N ASN A 4 -4.69 -14.90 -10.51
CA ASN A 4 -3.24 -14.81 -10.30
C ASN A 4 -2.69 -13.40 -10.58
N GLU A 5 -3.17 -12.76 -11.65
CA GLU A 5 -2.82 -11.35 -11.93
C GLU A 5 -3.25 -10.42 -10.80
N PHE A 6 -4.47 -10.61 -10.28
CA PHE A 6 -4.97 -9.85 -9.15
C PHE A 6 -4.14 -10.09 -7.89
N ALA A 7 -3.89 -11.34 -7.51
CA ALA A 7 -3.12 -11.68 -6.31
C ALA A 7 -1.70 -11.07 -6.35
N ALA A 8 -1.05 -11.08 -7.51
CA ALA A 8 0.26 -10.46 -7.71
C ALA A 8 0.26 -8.93 -7.53
N MET A 9 -0.91 -8.29 -7.63
CA MET A 9 -1.07 -6.83 -7.45
C MET A 9 -1.57 -6.44 -6.05
N VAL A 10 -1.88 -7.39 -5.16
CA VAL A 10 -2.56 -7.08 -3.89
C VAL A 10 -1.63 -7.14 -2.69
N ASP A 11 -1.66 -6.06 -1.92
CA ASP A 11 -1.17 -6.02 -0.55
C ASP A 11 -2.36 -6.27 0.40
N MET A 12 -2.48 -7.50 0.95
CA MET A 12 -3.49 -7.82 1.96
C MET A 12 -3.09 -7.30 3.33
N VAL A 13 -4.00 -6.63 4.03
CA VAL A 13 -3.67 -6.03 5.33
C VAL A 13 -4.73 -6.27 6.38
N GLU A 14 -4.28 -6.54 7.61
CA GLU A 14 -5.06 -6.51 8.84
C GLU A 14 -4.29 -5.72 9.88
N LEU A 15 -4.62 -4.44 10.06
CA LEU A 15 -3.80 -3.48 10.81
C LEU A 15 -4.51 -2.90 12.03
N SER A 16 -5.64 -3.50 12.47
CA SER A 16 -6.30 -3.06 13.70
C SER A 16 -5.41 -3.35 14.91
N PRO A 17 -5.31 -2.42 15.88
CA PRO A 17 -4.62 -2.71 17.14
C PRO A 17 -5.20 -3.89 17.92
N SER A 18 -6.45 -4.26 17.63
CA SER A 18 -7.15 -5.40 18.24
C SER A 18 -7.14 -6.66 17.38
N THR A 19 -6.31 -6.72 16.32
CA THR A 19 -6.22 -7.91 15.45
C THR A 19 -5.75 -9.13 16.25
N PRO A 20 -6.58 -10.19 16.42
CA PRO A 20 -6.18 -11.38 17.13
C PRO A 20 -5.23 -12.23 16.28
N LEU A 21 -4.43 -13.08 16.95
CA LEU A 21 -3.46 -13.97 16.29
C LEU A 21 -4.12 -14.87 15.24
N SER A 22 -5.32 -15.40 15.51
CA SER A 22 -6.07 -16.22 14.57
C SER A 22 -6.38 -15.53 13.24
N THR A 23 -6.59 -14.20 13.27
CA THR A 23 -6.76 -13.40 12.03
C THR A 23 -5.44 -13.27 11.27
N VAL A 24 -4.32 -13.15 11.98
CA VAL A 24 -2.98 -13.12 11.36
C VAL A 24 -2.66 -14.49 10.75
N ASP A 25 -2.98 -15.60 11.43
CA ASP A 25 -2.82 -16.94 10.87
C ASP A 25 -3.63 -17.13 9.60
N ALA A 26 -4.88 -16.69 9.58
CA ALA A 26 -5.72 -16.74 8.39
C ALA A 26 -5.18 -15.84 7.25
N LEU A 27 -4.62 -14.67 7.57
CA LEU A 27 -3.98 -13.78 6.60
C LEU A 27 -2.77 -14.46 5.95
N ILE A 28 -1.93 -15.13 6.75
CA ILE A 28 -0.76 -15.89 6.27
C ILE A 28 -1.19 -17.04 5.38
N ALA A 29 -2.18 -17.84 5.82
CA ALA A 29 -2.68 -18.99 5.07
C ALA A 29 -3.19 -18.57 3.70
N ASP A 30 -4.09 -17.58 3.63
CA ASP A 30 -4.63 -17.09 2.36
C ASP A 30 -3.53 -16.50 1.45
N ALA A 31 -2.56 -15.77 2.02
CA ALA A 31 -1.46 -15.21 1.25
C ALA A 31 -0.57 -16.31 0.63
N CYS A 32 -0.28 -17.36 1.39
CA CYS A 32 0.54 -18.47 0.92
C CYS A 32 -0.20 -19.32 -0.12
N GLU A 33 -1.46 -19.67 0.13
CA GLU A 33 -2.26 -20.55 -0.74
C GLU A 33 -2.54 -19.88 -2.08
N ASN A 34 -2.85 -18.60 -2.09
CA ASN A 34 -3.29 -17.87 -3.28
C ASN A 34 -2.19 -16.97 -3.89
N HIS A 35 -0.96 -17.06 -3.39
CA HIS A 35 0.22 -16.33 -3.89
C HIS A 35 0.04 -14.81 -3.95
N PHE A 36 -0.59 -14.22 -2.93
CA PHE A 36 -0.68 -12.78 -2.83
C PHE A 36 0.70 -12.14 -2.71
N HIS A 37 0.86 -10.96 -3.33
CA HIS A 37 2.15 -10.28 -3.38
C HIS A 37 2.70 -9.98 -2.00
N SER A 38 1.87 -9.49 -1.09
CA SER A 38 2.32 -9.09 0.22
C SER A 38 1.23 -9.21 1.28
N LEU A 39 1.66 -9.25 2.53
CA LEU A 39 0.79 -9.14 3.67
C LEU A 39 1.27 -8.06 4.65
N GLY A 40 0.34 -7.46 5.39
CA GLY A 40 0.63 -6.48 6.43
C GLY A 40 -0.20 -6.73 7.66
N CYS A 41 0.46 -6.78 8.81
CA CYS A 41 -0.13 -6.98 10.13
C CYS A 41 0.48 -6.00 11.15
N PRO A 42 -0.04 -5.90 12.39
CA PRO A 42 0.64 -5.17 13.45
C PRO A 42 2.09 -5.63 13.62
N TYR A 43 3.02 -4.69 13.75
CA TYR A 43 4.45 -4.97 13.72
C TYR A 43 4.91 -5.96 14.80
N CYS A 44 4.22 -6.03 15.94
CA CYS A 44 4.51 -6.98 17.00
C CYS A 44 4.41 -8.45 16.56
N TYR A 45 3.66 -8.74 15.50
CA TYR A 45 3.56 -10.06 14.89
C TYR A 45 4.61 -10.35 13.82
N HIS A 46 5.44 -9.37 13.42
CA HIS A 46 6.39 -9.57 12.33
C HIS A 46 7.36 -10.77 12.55
N PRO A 47 7.98 -10.97 13.73
CA PRO A 47 8.82 -12.15 13.95
C PRO A 47 8.07 -13.47 13.75
N TYR A 48 6.84 -13.54 14.27
CA TYR A 48 5.96 -14.70 14.10
C TYR A 48 5.61 -14.96 12.63
N VAL A 49 5.21 -13.92 11.91
CA VAL A 49 4.88 -14.02 10.47
C VAL A 49 6.08 -14.49 9.67
N MET A 50 7.27 -13.94 9.93
CA MET A 50 8.49 -14.36 9.23
C MET A 50 8.83 -15.83 9.48
N GLU A 51 8.66 -16.33 10.71
CA GLU A 51 8.84 -17.74 11.04
C GLU A 51 7.85 -18.62 10.24
N LYS A 52 6.57 -18.24 10.19
CA LYS A 52 5.53 -18.95 9.45
C LYS A 52 5.80 -18.95 7.93
N LEU A 53 6.18 -17.82 7.35
CA LEU A 53 6.53 -17.73 5.93
C LEU A 53 7.74 -18.59 5.59
N ARG A 54 8.75 -18.64 6.48
CA ARG A 54 9.91 -19.52 6.33
C ARG A 54 9.51 -20.98 6.37
N ALA A 55 8.71 -21.38 7.34
CA ALA A 55 8.20 -22.76 7.48
C ALA A 55 7.37 -23.21 6.27
N ALA A 56 6.64 -22.27 5.64
CA ALA A 56 5.87 -22.52 4.42
C ALA A 56 6.70 -22.45 3.12
N GLY A 57 8.01 -22.16 3.18
CA GLY A 57 8.86 -21.97 1.99
C GLY A 57 8.52 -20.73 1.17
N MET A 58 7.87 -19.74 1.80
CA MET A 58 7.39 -18.50 1.17
C MET A 58 8.22 -17.27 1.56
N GLU A 59 9.29 -17.44 2.34
CA GLU A 59 10.25 -16.37 2.65
C GLU A 59 10.85 -15.79 1.36
N GLY A 60 10.82 -14.48 1.22
CA GLY A 60 11.28 -13.77 0.01
C GLY A 60 10.31 -13.81 -1.17
N LYS A 61 9.25 -14.64 -1.13
CA LYS A 61 8.21 -14.69 -2.17
C LYS A 61 7.00 -13.81 -1.81
N ILE A 62 6.67 -13.73 -0.53
CA ILE A 62 5.64 -12.85 0.00
C ILE A 62 6.32 -11.72 0.76
N VAL A 63 6.00 -10.48 0.39
CA VAL A 63 6.56 -9.29 1.02
C VAL A 63 5.84 -9.00 2.33
N LEU A 64 6.58 -8.90 3.43
CA LEU A 64 6.03 -8.41 4.69
C LEU A 64 6.07 -6.88 4.71
N LEU A 65 4.88 -6.28 4.80
CA LEU A 65 4.75 -4.82 4.79
C LEU A 65 5.03 -4.24 6.17
N GLY A 66 5.96 -3.30 6.25
CA GLY A 66 6.21 -2.51 7.44
C GLY A 66 5.40 -1.22 7.53
N GLY A 67 5.18 -0.76 8.75
CA GLY A 67 4.78 0.62 9.05
C GLY A 67 6.02 1.45 9.39
N GLY A 68 5.96 2.79 9.26
CA GLY A 68 7.05 3.66 9.68
C GLY A 68 7.37 3.54 11.18
N GLY A 69 8.64 3.67 11.53
CA GLY A 69 9.10 3.76 12.91
C GLY A 69 9.42 2.42 13.58
N PHE A 70 10.52 1.81 13.18
CA PHE A 70 11.09 0.66 13.88
C PHE A 70 12.29 1.11 14.70
N PRO A 71 12.18 1.12 16.04
CA PRO A 71 13.29 1.58 16.90
C PRO A 71 14.48 0.62 16.98
N ASP A 72 14.31 -0.63 16.51
CA ASP A 72 15.31 -1.70 16.60
C ASP A 72 16.19 -1.87 15.35
N GLY A 73 16.00 -1.03 14.32
CA GLY A 73 16.78 -1.11 13.08
C GLY A 73 16.38 -2.26 12.14
N ASN A 74 15.43 -3.11 12.53
CA ASN A 74 14.86 -4.13 11.65
C ASN A 74 13.82 -3.49 10.71
N TRP A 75 14.29 -3.04 9.56
CA TRP A 75 13.43 -2.46 8.54
C TRP A 75 12.68 -3.56 7.80
N PRO A 76 11.38 -3.38 7.58
CA PRO A 76 10.60 -4.28 6.74
C PRO A 76 11.09 -4.21 5.29
N THR A 77 10.70 -5.20 4.50
CA THR A 77 11.02 -5.28 3.07
C THR A 77 10.54 -4.05 2.28
N GLU A 78 9.50 -3.36 2.78
CA GLU A 78 8.99 -2.10 2.22
C GLU A 78 8.69 -1.10 3.34
N ALA A 79 9.09 0.16 3.16
CA ALA A 79 8.78 1.26 4.06
C ALA A 79 7.53 2.04 3.61
N LYS A 80 6.77 2.55 4.56
CA LYS A 80 5.61 3.40 4.31
C LYS A 80 5.73 4.71 5.08
N LEU A 81 5.56 5.81 4.36
CA LEU A 81 5.34 7.13 4.95
C LEU A 81 3.83 7.37 5.02
N ALA A 82 3.32 7.53 6.22
CA ALA A 82 1.89 7.73 6.50
C ALA A 82 1.65 9.04 7.24
N SER A 83 0.41 9.51 7.19
CA SER A 83 -0.06 10.70 7.95
C SER A 83 0.59 12.03 7.54
N ILE A 84 1.08 12.13 6.31
CA ILE A 84 1.68 13.36 5.76
C ILE A 84 0.64 14.39 5.26
N ALA A 85 -0.63 14.00 5.14
CA ALA A 85 -1.69 14.89 4.69
C ALA A 85 -1.84 16.15 5.56
N VAL A 86 -1.51 16.07 6.84
CA VAL A 86 -1.56 17.22 7.76
C VAL A 86 -0.62 18.35 7.33
N TRP A 87 0.55 18.03 6.83
CA TRP A 87 1.51 19.02 6.32
C TRP A 87 0.96 19.76 5.10
N MET A 88 0.42 18.98 4.14
CA MET A 88 -0.13 19.51 2.90
C MET A 88 -1.36 20.39 3.15
N LYS A 89 -2.30 19.93 3.99
CA LYS A 89 -3.50 20.70 4.36
C LYS A 89 -3.20 21.96 5.16
N SER A 90 -2.06 22.02 5.83
CA SER A 90 -1.59 23.19 6.58
C SER A 90 -0.67 24.11 5.74
N GLY A 91 -0.45 23.81 4.46
CA GLY A 91 0.46 24.55 3.59
C GLY A 91 1.94 24.43 3.96
N MET A 92 2.28 23.47 4.84
CA MET A 92 3.65 23.28 5.36
C MET A 92 4.48 22.40 4.41
N TRP A 93 4.60 22.83 3.16
CA TRP A 93 5.22 22.06 2.07
C TRP A 93 6.70 21.76 2.31
N GLU A 94 7.43 22.69 2.92
CA GLU A 94 8.84 22.47 3.27
C GLU A 94 8.98 21.37 4.33
N ALA A 95 8.13 21.38 5.37
CA ALA A 95 8.12 20.32 6.38
C ALA A 95 7.76 18.95 5.77
N PHE A 96 6.79 18.92 4.84
CA PHE A 96 6.47 17.72 4.08
C PHE A 96 7.67 17.19 3.29
N HIS A 97 8.34 18.06 2.55
CA HIS A 97 9.53 17.71 1.76
C HIS A 97 10.65 17.15 2.66
N GLN A 98 10.97 17.83 3.75
CA GLN A 98 12.01 17.40 4.70
C GLN A 98 11.71 16.04 5.31
N GLU A 99 10.44 15.74 5.64
CA GLU A 99 10.04 14.43 6.16
C GLU A 99 10.18 13.34 5.10
N VAL A 100 9.73 13.58 3.85
CA VAL A 100 9.92 12.64 2.74
C VAL A 100 11.41 12.34 2.53
N ALA A 101 12.24 13.37 2.43
CA ALA A 101 13.69 13.25 2.25
C ALA A 101 14.36 12.48 3.39
N LYS A 102 13.95 12.75 4.64
CA LYS A 102 14.44 12.06 5.83
C LYS A 102 14.11 10.56 5.78
N VAL A 103 12.84 10.21 5.53
CA VAL A 103 12.43 8.81 5.43
C VAL A 103 13.13 8.12 4.26
N ARG A 104 13.25 8.76 3.10
CA ARG A 104 13.97 8.21 1.95
C ARG A 104 15.44 7.89 2.27
N ARG A 105 16.14 8.78 2.99
CA ARG A 105 17.53 8.51 3.42
C ARG A 105 17.64 7.30 4.35
N LEU A 106 16.68 7.16 5.30
CA LEU A 106 16.64 6.05 6.24
C LEU A 106 16.27 4.71 5.61
N THR A 107 15.58 4.73 4.47
CA THR A 107 15.06 3.55 3.78
C THR A 107 15.78 3.26 2.46
N ARG A 108 17.04 3.66 2.32
CA ARG A 108 17.83 3.40 1.11
C ARG A 108 17.88 1.90 0.81
N GLY A 109 17.58 1.54 -0.45
CA GLY A 109 17.57 0.14 -0.88
C GLY A 109 16.29 -0.62 -0.56
N VAL A 110 15.31 0.04 0.07
CA VAL A 110 13.98 -0.53 0.36
C VAL A 110 12.92 0.26 -0.40
N PRO A 111 11.97 -0.39 -1.11
CA PRO A 111 10.88 0.32 -1.77
C PRO A 111 10.06 1.15 -0.77
N MET A 112 9.87 2.43 -1.08
CA MET A 112 9.15 3.39 -0.24
C MET A 112 7.79 3.72 -0.84
N LYS A 113 6.75 3.66 0.00
CA LYS A 113 5.37 4.04 -0.38
C LYS A 113 4.90 5.23 0.45
N ALA A 114 4.56 6.34 -0.20
CA ALA A 114 4.01 7.54 0.45
C ALA A 114 2.49 7.58 0.35
N ILE A 115 1.79 7.74 1.48
CA ILE A 115 0.32 7.76 1.55
C ILE A 115 -0.15 9.22 1.58
N LEU A 116 -0.79 9.67 0.51
CA LEU A 116 -1.22 11.06 0.38
C LEU A 116 -2.58 11.37 1.00
N HIS A 117 -3.46 10.38 1.18
CA HIS A 117 -4.87 10.59 1.51
C HIS A 117 -5.58 11.46 0.45
N THR A 118 -5.46 11.06 -0.81
CA THR A 118 -5.98 11.81 -1.97
C THR A 118 -7.45 12.25 -1.86
N PRO A 119 -8.37 11.51 -1.19
CA PRO A 119 -9.75 11.99 -1.00
C PRO A 119 -9.85 13.29 -0.17
N MET A 120 -8.79 13.68 0.52
CA MET A 120 -8.73 14.90 1.33
C MET A 120 -8.02 16.06 0.62
N LEU A 121 -7.37 15.81 -0.52
CA LEU A 121 -6.56 16.78 -1.24
C LEU A 121 -7.28 17.35 -2.46
N THR A 122 -6.97 18.61 -2.78
CA THR A 122 -7.29 19.18 -4.08
C THR A 122 -6.37 18.60 -5.15
N GLN A 123 -6.71 18.80 -6.43
CA GLN A 123 -5.84 18.40 -7.54
C GLN A 123 -4.48 19.09 -7.49
N GLU A 124 -4.45 20.39 -7.14
CA GLU A 124 -3.24 21.18 -6.99
C GLU A 124 -2.34 20.66 -5.87
N GLU A 125 -2.94 20.39 -4.69
CA GLU A 125 -2.21 19.78 -3.57
C GLU A 125 -1.65 18.40 -3.95
N THR A 126 -2.43 17.59 -4.68
CA THR A 126 -2.01 16.27 -5.16
C THR A 126 -0.83 16.38 -6.13
N ARG A 127 -0.89 17.30 -7.08
CA ARG A 127 0.18 17.56 -8.05
C ARG A 127 1.48 17.94 -7.36
N ARG A 128 1.42 18.96 -6.50
CA ARG A 128 2.57 19.45 -5.75
C ARG A 128 3.19 18.37 -4.85
N ALA A 129 2.36 17.56 -4.20
CA ALA A 129 2.84 16.44 -3.39
C ALA A 129 3.59 15.42 -4.25
N CYS A 130 3.04 15.04 -5.40
CA CYS A 130 3.68 14.09 -6.31
C CYS A 130 5.01 14.61 -6.87
N GLU A 131 5.13 15.90 -7.17
CA GLU A 131 6.39 16.53 -7.60
C GLU A 131 7.49 16.36 -6.55
N ILE A 132 7.17 16.57 -5.28
CA ILE A 132 8.11 16.35 -4.16
C ILE A 132 8.48 14.86 -4.04
N LEU A 133 7.50 13.96 -4.13
CA LEU A 133 7.77 12.52 -4.07
C LEU A 133 8.66 12.04 -5.22
N LEU A 134 8.44 12.54 -6.42
CA LEU A 134 9.26 12.25 -7.60
C LEU A 134 10.70 12.75 -7.41
N ALA A 135 10.87 13.98 -6.92
CA ALA A 135 12.18 14.57 -6.67
C ALA A 135 13.02 13.77 -5.66
N GLU A 136 12.36 13.19 -4.66
CA GLU A 136 13.02 12.37 -3.63
C GLU A 136 13.15 10.87 -4.02
N GLY A 137 12.70 10.48 -5.22
CA GLY A 137 12.81 9.11 -5.71
C GLY A 137 11.97 8.12 -4.90
N VAL A 138 10.76 8.51 -4.53
CA VAL A 138 9.79 7.63 -3.89
C VAL A 138 9.26 6.63 -4.91
N ASP A 139 9.20 5.34 -4.54
CA ASP A 139 8.85 4.26 -5.48
C ASP A 139 7.35 4.18 -5.77
N TYR A 140 6.52 4.50 -4.77
CA TYR A 140 5.05 4.44 -4.88
C TYR A 140 4.38 5.64 -4.24
N VAL A 141 3.43 6.23 -4.96
CA VAL A 141 2.36 7.03 -4.35
C VAL A 141 1.19 6.11 -3.99
N LYS A 142 0.68 6.23 -2.75
CA LYS A 142 -0.50 5.49 -2.31
C LYS A 142 -1.63 6.47 -2.04
N THR A 143 -2.83 6.15 -2.55
CA THR A 143 -3.99 7.02 -2.46
C THR A 143 -4.46 7.23 -1.03
N ASP A 144 -4.82 6.17 -0.31
CA ASP A 144 -5.43 6.28 1.02
C ASP A 144 -5.18 5.06 1.91
N THR A 145 -5.67 5.10 3.15
CA THR A 145 -5.66 4.01 4.13
C THR A 145 -7.04 3.41 4.40
N GLY A 146 -8.10 3.98 3.82
CA GLY A 146 -9.49 3.66 4.13
C GLY A 146 -10.03 4.38 5.37
N ARG A 147 -9.31 5.39 5.86
CA ARG A 147 -9.71 6.23 7.03
C ARG A 147 -10.15 7.63 6.63
N SER A 148 -10.03 8.00 5.37
CA SER A 148 -10.56 9.27 4.85
C SER A 148 -12.08 9.24 4.81
N PRO A 149 -12.75 10.42 4.85
CA PRO A 149 -14.22 10.52 4.82
C PRO A 149 -14.85 9.90 3.57
N ALA A 150 -14.12 9.86 2.47
CA ALA A 150 -14.56 9.29 1.19
C ALA A 150 -13.62 8.18 0.72
N PRO A 151 -14.10 7.22 -0.08
CA PRO A 151 -13.26 6.22 -0.72
C PRO A 151 -12.39 6.85 -1.81
N THR A 152 -11.30 6.17 -2.16
CA THR A 152 -10.52 6.47 -3.37
C THR A 152 -11.38 6.24 -4.61
N THR A 153 -11.28 7.14 -5.59
CA THR A 153 -12.01 7.05 -6.86
C THR A 153 -11.08 6.68 -8.02
N VAL A 154 -11.67 6.20 -9.12
CA VAL A 154 -10.95 5.91 -10.37
C VAL A 154 -10.30 7.19 -10.92
N ASP A 155 -11.00 8.32 -10.84
CA ASP A 155 -10.49 9.62 -11.32
C ASP A 155 -9.26 10.09 -10.54
N GLN A 156 -9.18 9.79 -9.24
CA GLN A 156 -7.98 10.08 -8.46
C GLN A 156 -6.79 9.21 -8.92
N VAL A 157 -7.00 7.96 -9.27
CA VAL A 157 -5.96 7.09 -9.83
C VAL A 157 -5.51 7.61 -11.20
N ARG A 158 -6.45 7.99 -12.06
CA ARG A 158 -6.16 8.58 -13.38
C ARG A 158 -5.37 9.89 -13.27
N LEU A 159 -5.76 10.78 -12.36
CA LEU A 159 -5.03 12.01 -12.05
C LEU A 159 -3.59 11.71 -11.59
N LEU A 160 -3.42 10.75 -10.67
CA LEU A 160 -2.07 10.36 -10.24
C LEU A 160 -1.23 9.86 -11.41
N ARG A 161 -1.78 8.98 -12.27
CA ARG A 161 -1.07 8.48 -13.46
C ARG A 161 -0.69 9.59 -14.42
N GLU A 162 -1.59 10.56 -14.64
CA GLU A 162 -1.29 11.76 -15.45
C GLU A 162 -0.09 12.53 -14.88
N ILE A 163 -0.02 12.68 -13.56
CA ILE A 163 1.04 13.46 -12.90
C ILE A 163 2.37 12.71 -12.88
N VAL A 164 2.37 11.44 -12.47
CA VAL A 164 3.60 10.70 -12.20
C VAL A 164 4.15 9.92 -13.41
N GLY A 165 3.36 9.78 -14.48
CA GLY A 165 3.75 8.99 -15.64
C GLY A 165 4.25 7.59 -15.24
N ASP A 166 5.33 7.12 -15.85
CA ASP A 166 5.99 5.85 -15.52
C ASP A 166 7.10 5.99 -14.48
N ALA A 167 7.37 7.22 -14.01
CA ALA A 167 8.46 7.48 -13.08
C ALA A 167 8.18 7.03 -11.64
N MET A 168 6.91 6.87 -11.27
CA MET A 168 6.49 6.37 -9.96
C MET A 168 5.28 5.45 -10.10
N LYS A 169 5.24 4.39 -9.31
CA LYS A 169 4.11 3.46 -9.28
C LYS A 169 2.97 3.97 -8.42
N ILE A 170 1.75 3.52 -8.71
CA ILE A 170 0.53 3.91 -8.00
C ILE A 170 -0.03 2.72 -7.24
N LYS A 171 -0.22 2.91 -5.93
CA LYS A 171 -0.98 1.96 -5.11
C LYS A 171 -2.35 2.53 -4.79
N ALA A 172 -3.40 1.96 -5.38
CA ALA A 172 -4.79 2.27 -5.05
C ALA A 172 -5.21 1.56 -3.76
N SER A 173 -5.82 2.29 -2.83
CA SER A 173 -6.23 1.80 -1.52
C SER A 173 -7.27 2.73 -0.91
N GLY A 174 -8.18 2.20 -0.10
CA GLY A 174 -9.24 2.95 0.55
C GLY A 174 -10.59 2.77 -0.13
N GLY A 175 -11.43 1.90 0.45
CA GLY A 175 -12.81 1.68 0.00
C GLY A 175 -12.99 0.77 -1.22
N ILE A 176 -11.96 0.10 -1.71
CA ILE A 176 -12.03 -0.82 -2.85
C ILE A 176 -12.68 -2.13 -2.41
N ARG A 177 -13.83 -2.49 -3.02
CA ARG A 177 -14.67 -3.61 -2.56
C ARG A 177 -15.27 -4.48 -3.66
N THR A 178 -15.14 -4.10 -4.93
CA THR A 178 -15.74 -4.82 -6.07
C THR A 178 -14.72 -5.12 -7.15
N VAL A 179 -14.99 -6.15 -7.96
CA VAL A 179 -14.18 -6.50 -9.12
C VAL A 179 -14.15 -5.33 -10.11
N ASP A 180 -15.29 -4.72 -10.40
CA ASP A 180 -15.40 -3.64 -11.39
C ASP A 180 -14.49 -2.47 -10.98
N THR A 181 -14.52 -2.05 -9.70
CA THR A 181 -13.64 -0.99 -9.19
C THR A 181 -12.16 -1.35 -9.37
N VAL A 182 -11.78 -2.60 -9.13
CA VAL A 182 -10.39 -3.05 -9.34
C VAL A 182 -10.00 -2.96 -10.81
N LEU A 183 -10.87 -3.45 -11.71
CA LEU A 183 -10.61 -3.43 -13.15
C LEU A 183 -10.49 -2.00 -13.68
N GLU A 184 -11.43 -1.13 -13.32
CA GLU A 184 -11.41 0.29 -13.71
C GLU A 184 -10.17 1.03 -13.17
N MET A 185 -9.77 0.76 -11.92
CA MET A 185 -8.56 1.36 -11.35
C MET A 185 -7.28 0.82 -11.96
N ALA A 186 -7.24 -0.47 -12.33
CA ALA A 186 -6.11 -1.05 -13.05
C ALA A 186 -5.97 -0.41 -14.44
N GLU A 187 -7.07 -0.24 -15.17
CA GLU A 187 -7.11 0.46 -16.46
C GLU A 187 -6.69 1.93 -16.33
N ALA A 188 -7.09 2.59 -15.23
CA ALA A 188 -6.67 3.95 -14.91
C ALA A 188 -5.19 4.07 -14.52
N GLY A 189 -4.47 2.96 -14.39
CA GLY A 189 -3.03 2.93 -14.15
C GLY A 189 -2.60 2.57 -12.72
N ALA A 190 -3.45 1.94 -11.91
CA ALA A 190 -3.01 1.38 -10.63
C ALA A 190 -2.09 0.18 -10.84
N ASP A 191 -0.89 0.24 -10.28
CA ASP A 191 0.09 -0.85 -10.31
C ASP A 191 -0.11 -1.86 -9.16
N ARG A 192 -0.80 -1.42 -8.10
CA ARG A 192 -0.99 -2.19 -6.89
C ARG A 192 -2.26 -1.80 -6.16
N PHE A 193 -2.83 -2.75 -5.43
CA PHE A 193 -4.00 -2.53 -4.58
C PHE A 193 -3.68 -2.79 -3.11
N GLY A 194 -4.27 -2.00 -2.22
CA GLY A 194 -4.22 -2.22 -0.78
C GLY A 194 -5.63 -2.41 -0.22
N MET A 195 -5.89 -3.57 0.40
CA MET A 195 -7.22 -3.87 0.93
C MET A 195 -7.16 -4.84 2.11
N SER A 196 -8.26 -4.93 2.88
CA SER A 196 -8.40 -5.94 3.92
C SER A 196 -8.43 -7.35 3.32
N ARG A 197 -8.06 -8.34 4.13
CA ARG A 197 -8.15 -9.76 3.79
C ARG A 197 -9.54 -10.13 3.25
N SER A 198 -10.59 -9.71 3.94
CA SER A 198 -11.98 -10.02 3.54
C SER A 198 -12.36 -9.44 2.17
N SER A 199 -11.90 -8.24 1.84
CA SER A 199 -12.13 -7.66 0.51
C SER A 199 -11.31 -8.36 -0.56
N ALA A 200 -10.03 -8.66 -0.29
CA ALA A 200 -9.14 -9.36 -1.21
C ALA A 200 -9.70 -10.74 -1.59
N MET A 201 -10.07 -11.55 -0.60
CA MET A 201 -10.59 -12.90 -0.82
C MET A 201 -11.93 -12.90 -1.56
N ARG A 202 -12.83 -11.96 -1.27
CA ARG A 202 -14.10 -11.82 -1.98
C ARG A 202 -13.89 -11.48 -3.46
N ILE A 203 -13.01 -10.54 -3.77
CA ILE A 203 -12.70 -10.15 -5.15
C ILE A 203 -11.98 -11.29 -5.86
N TYR A 204 -11.00 -11.91 -5.21
CA TYR A 204 -10.28 -13.08 -5.74
C TYR A 204 -11.23 -14.21 -6.16
N ALA A 205 -12.17 -14.58 -5.29
CA ALA A 205 -13.14 -15.64 -5.57
C ALA A 205 -14.09 -15.33 -6.75
N ALA A 206 -14.36 -14.04 -6.99
CA ALA A 206 -15.23 -13.59 -8.07
C ALA A 206 -14.52 -13.43 -9.44
N LEU A 207 -13.18 -13.45 -9.46
CA LEU A 207 -12.39 -13.38 -10.69
C LEU A 207 -12.25 -14.76 -11.37
N PRO A 208 -12.06 -14.83 -12.71
CA PRO A 208 -11.79 -16.08 -13.41
C PRO A 208 -10.42 -16.66 -12.99
N GLU A 209 -10.31 -17.97 -13.00
CA GLU A 209 -9.07 -18.68 -12.67
C GLU A 209 -7.98 -18.47 -13.73
N ARG A 210 -8.41 -18.39 -15.02
CA ARG A 210 -7.57 -18.23 -16.21
C ARG A 210 -8.15 -17.16 -17.13
#